data_a925206ea9602868945cd21fce12a168
#
_entry.id   a925206ea9602868945cd21fce12a168
#
_cell.length_a   1.000
_cell.length_b   1.000
_cell.length_c   1.000
_cell.angle_alpha   90.00
_cell.angle_beta   90.00
_cell.angle_gamma   90.00
#
_symmetry.space_group_name_H-M   'P 1'
#
loop_
_entity.id
_entity.type
_entity.pdbx_description
1 polymer ?
#
loop_
_entity_poly.entity_id
_entity_poly.type
_entity_poly.pdbx_seq_one_letter_code
_entity_poly.pdbx_strand_id
1 'polypeptide(L)'
;NSTIRTQTGGISDWQVIYGGDGFQPIVDPTNTNVIYALSQRGNLGKSSNNGISFSGALNGIISSDTNNWDTALTLDPNDSQTLYYGTQKVYKTTNAAGNWTSISPDLSNGPYAGNLDFGTVTSIDVSPINSNVIVAGTDDGNVWETSDGGANWTKISDALPNRWVTKVLASRENVNSLYVTFSGYRYGEDDGHVYKSTDSGENWVDISEGLPDIPINDIVQDQYGNLFLGTDIGVLSSLDDGANWEPFGENMPSVVINDLFIHEASEYMYAATYGRSSYKMDIGENVLGIHNNPLVSGFRMYPNPASKFVTISLDDPSENSSITIYDQLGRIVLNKDIENESDGVPLSLDEFNKGVYYVYLISNSMKFTKKLIIK
;
A
#
# COMPACT_ATOMS: atom_id res chain seq x y z
N ASN A 1 2.33 -19.40 14.55
CA ASN A 1 0.90 -19.26 14.35
C ASN A 1 0.29 -18.58 15.57
N SER A 2 -0.88 -18.02 15.46
CA SER A 2 -1.60 -17.22 16.45
C SER A 2 -1.45 -15.71 16.25
N THR A 3 -2.45 -14.94 16.73
CA THR A 3 -2.32 -13.48 16.83
C THR A 3 -1.48 -13.14 18.06
N ILE A 4 -0.41 -12.41 17.84
CA ILE A 4 0.52 -11.99 18.90
C ILE A 4 0.49 -10.47 19.05
N ARG A 5 0.81 -10.00 20.24
CA ARG A 5 0.84 -8.57 20.57
C ARG A 5 2.08 -8.24 21.40
N THR A 6 2.70 -7.12 21.10
CA THR A 6 3.62 -6.41 21.98
C THR A 6 2.91 -5.20 22.60
N GLN A 7 3.31 -4.79 23.78
CA GLN A 7 2.85 -3.55 24.43
C GLN A 7 3.88 -2.43 24.35
N THR A 8 5.13 -2.77 24.13
CA THR A 8 6.25 -1.82 24.14
C THR A 8 6.81 -1.56 22.73
N GLY A 9 6.43 -2.40 21.76
CA GLY A 9 7.09 -2.44 20.45
C GLY A 9 8.46 -3.12 20.47
N GLY A 10 8.85 -3.69 21.62
CA GLY A 10 10.12 -4.40 21.79
C GLY A 10 10.12 -5.79 21.15
N ILE A 11 11.31 -6.38 21.03
CA ILE A 11 11.48 -7.68 20.38
C ILE A 11 11.23 -8.88 21.31
N SER A 12 11.06 -8.66 22.61
CA SER A 12 11.03 -9.74 23.63
C SER A 12 9.75 -9.82 24.46
N ASP A 13 8.78 -8.92 24.25
CA ASP A 13 7.55 -8.85 25.06
C ASP A 13 6.28 -9.32 24.30
N TRP A 14 6.47 -10.08 23.24
CA TRP A 14 5.37 -10.60 22.44
C TRP A 14 4.59 -11.70 23.17
N GLN A 15 3.28 -11.56 23.20
CA GLN A 15 2.36 -12.48 23.84
C GLN A 15 1.30 -12.96 22.86
N VAL A 16 0.98 -14.25 22.88
CA VAL A 16 -0.17 -14.79 22.16
C VAL A 16 -1.44 -14.28 22.83
N ILE A 17 -2.29 -13.61 22.07
CA ILE A 17 -3.56 -13.08 22.55
C ILE A 17 -4.78 -13.80 21.96
N TYR A 18 -4.65 -14.39 20.74
CA TYR A 18 -5.71 -15.19 20.11
C TYR A 18 -5.09 -16.41 19.43
N GLY A 19 -5.66 -17.57 19.68
CA GLY A 19 -5.10 -18.86 19.23
C GLY A 19 -5.51 -19.22 17.80
N GLY A 20 -4.96 -20.32 17.29
CA GLY A 20 -5.15 -20.81 15.91
C GLY A 20 -4.08 -20.28 14.96
N ASP A 21 -4.28 -20.40 13.64
CA ASP A 21 -3.47 -19.70 12.67
C ASP A 21 -3.92 -18.23 12.68
N GLY A 22 -3.01 -17.34 13.02
CA GLY A 22 -3.32 -15.90 13.09
C GLY A 22 -3.31 -15.31 11.68
N PHE A 23 -4.32 -14.50 11.39
CA PHE A 23 -4.42 -13.71 10.17
C PHE A 23 -4.47 -12.23 10.53
N GLN A 24 -4.94 -11.38 9.63
CA GLN A 24 -4.97 -9.94 9.84
C GLN A 24 -5.75 -9.55 11.11
N PRO A 25 -5.11 -8.96 12.13
CA PRO A 25 -5.81 -8.39 13.28
C PRO A 25 -6.21 -6.95 12.97
N ILE A 26 -7.34 -6.52 13.51
CA ILE A 26 -7.78 -5.12 13.45
C ILE A 26 -7.85 -4.56 14.86
N VAL A 27 -7.21 -3.41 15.06
CA VAL A 27 -7.35 -2.62 16.29
C VAL A 27 -8.20 -1.39 15.96
N ASP A 28 -9.25 -1.14 16.75
CA ASP A 28 -10.06 0.06 16.60
C ASP A 28 -9.18 1.31 16.83
N PRO A 29 -9.00 2.18 15.83
CA PRO A 29 -8.12 3.34 15.94
C PRO A 29 -8.63 4.38 16.95
N THR A 30 -9.92 4.34 17.28
CA THR A 30 -10.54 5.26 18.24
C THR A 30 -10.58 4.70 19.66
N ASN A 31 -10.43 3.37 19.80
CA ASN A 31 -10.41 2.67 21.09
C ASN A 31 -9.56 1.41 21.04
N THR A 32 -8.29 1.52 21.34
CA THR A 32 -7.31 0.42 21.27
C THR A 32 -7.59 -0.76 22.23
N ASN A 33 -8.59 -0.66 23.12
CA ASN A 33 -9.08 -1.81 23.88
C ASN A 33 -9.90 -2.77 23.01
N VAL A 34 -10.44 -2.31 21.87
CA VAL A 34 -11.20 -3.13 20.94
C VAL A 34 -10.26 -3.72 19.90
N ILE A 35 -10.19 -5.05 19.86
CA ILE A 35 -9.35 -5.80 18.92
C ILE A 35 -10.20 -6.89 18.29
N TYR A 36 -10.11 -7.02 16.98
CA TYR A 36 -10.66 -8.13 16.21
C TYR A 36 -9.52 -9.03 15.77
N ALA A 37 -9.70 -10.34 15.88
CA ALA A 37 -8.68 -11.31 15.48
C ALA A 37 -9.36 -12.49 14.78
N LEU A 38 -8.74 -12.92 13.69
CA LEU A 38 -9.18 -14.06 12.89
C LEU A 38 -8.29 -15.28 13.14
N SER A 39 -8.89 -16.44 13.13
CA SER A 39 -8.20 -17.69 12.90
C SER A 39 -8.80 -18.40 11.69
N GLN A 40 -8.22 -19.55 11.31
CA GLN A 40 -8.53 -20.24 10.08
C GLN A 40 -10.04 -20.40 9.83
N ARG A 41 -10.42 -20.24 8.57
CA ARG A 41 -11.81 -20.34 8.08
C ARG A 41 -12.77 -19.35 8.74
N GLY A 42 -12.27 -18.13 8.96
CA GLY A 42 -13.08 -17.00 9.38
C GLY A 42 -13.57 -17.04 10.82
N ASN A 43 -12.95 -17.83 11.69
CA ASN A 43 -13.29 -17.81 13.11
C ASN A 43 -12.87 -16.47 13.73
N LEU A 44 -13.83 -15.55 13.85
CA LEU A 44 -13.64 -14.18 14.31
C LEU A 44 -13.90 -14.04 15.80
N GLY A 45 -12.91 -13.55 16.51
CA GLY A 45 -13.00 -13.13 17.90
C GLY A 45 -12.93 -11.61 18.04
N LYS A 46 -13.68 -11.06 19.00
CA LYS A 46 -13.60 -9.67 19.43
C LYS A 46 -13.17 -9.59 20.89
N SER A 47 -12.17 -8.76 21.17
CA SER A 47 -11.81 -8.30 22.50
C SER A 47 -12.31 -6.87 22.70
N SER A 48 -12.72 -6.54 23.92
CA SER A 48 -13.00 -5.17 24.38
C SER A 48 -12.16 -4.77 25.60
N ASN A 49 -11.10 -5.53 25.89
CA ASN A 49 -10.23 -5.35 27.03
C ASN A 49 -8.75 -5.51 26.65
N ASN A 50 -8.38 -4.94 25.51
CA ASN A 50 -7.00 -4.91 25.01
C ASN A 50 -6.40 -6.32 24.84
N GLY A 51 -7.19 -7.27 24.29
CA GLY A 51 -6.71 -8.63 23.98
C GLY A 51 -6.54 -9.56 25.20
N ILE A 52 -7.03 -9.19 26.39
CA ILE A 52 -6.96 -10.06 27.59
C ILE A 52 -7.91 -11.25 27.41
N SER A 53 -9.06 -11.04 26.80
CA SER A 53 -10.00 -12.10 26.45
C SER A 53 -10.75 -11.77 25.16
N PHE A 54 -11.21 -12.81 24.47
CA PHE A 54 -11.99 -12.71 23.24
C PHE A 54 -13.29 -13.47 23.38
N SER A 55 -14.33 -12.95 22.73
CA SER A 55 -15.62 -13.63 22.52
C SER A 55 -15.89 -13.78 21.02
N GLY A 56 -16.62 -14.82 20.63
CA GLY A 56 -17.02 -15.01 19.23
C GLY A 56 -17.85 -13.82 18.72
N ALA A 57 -17.60 -13.41 17.48
CA ALA A 57 -18.16 -12.20 16.90
C ALA A 57 -18.79 -12.44 15.51
N LEU A 58 -19.44 -13.59 15.31
CA LEU A 58 -20.04 -14.01 14.04
C LEU A 58 -21.58 -14.01 14.05
N ASN A 59 -22.21 -13.32 14.99
CA ASN A 59 -23.67 -13.28 15.07
C ASN A 59 -24.29 -12.64 13.80
N GLY A 60 -25.11 -13.40 13.08
CA GLY A 60 -25.72 -12.96 11.81
C GLY A 60 -24.98 -13.47 10.56
N ILE A 61 -23.76 -13.99 10.66
CA ILE A 61 -23.10 -14.72 9.57
C ILE A 61 -23.77 -16.08 9.42
N ILE A 62 -24.13 -16.44 8.18
CA ILE A 62 -24.74 -17.75 7.88
C ILE A 62 -23.65 -18.82 7.93
N SER A 63 -23.80 -19.80 8.81
CA SER A 63 -22.76 -20.82 9.07
C SER A 63 -22.53 -21.80 7.91
N SER A 64 -23.42 -21.83 6.92
CA SER A 64 -23.26 -22.62 5.68
C SER A 64 -22.55 -21.84 4.57
N ASP A 65 -22.29 -20.55 4.75
CA ASP A 65 -21.53 -19.78 3.79
C ASP A 65 -20.06 -20.24 3.79
N THR A 66 -19.43 -20.20 2.62
CA THR A 66 -18.03 -20.62 2.44
C THR A 66 -17.09 -19.55 2.96
N ASN A 67 -16.05 -19.98 3.68
CA ASN A 67 -14.99 -19.10 4.15
C ASN A 67 -13.66 -19.53 3.56
N ASN A 68 -12.85 -18.54 3.14
CA ASN A 68 -11.47 -18.78 2.79
C ASN A 68 -10.69 -19.26 4.03
N TRP A 69 -9.52 -19.86 3.81
CA TRP A 69 -8.60 -20.19 4.90
C TRP A 69 -8.18 -18.92 5.66
N ASP A 70 -7.79 -17.89 4.90
CA ASP A 70 -7.61 -16.52 5.35
C ASP A 70 -8.81 -15.69 4.89
N THR A 71 -9.69 -15.39 5.81
CA THR A 71 -10.97 -14.74 5.52
C THR A 71 -10.80 -13.23 5.51
N ALA A 72 -11.31 -12.58 4.47
CA ALA A 72 -11.27 -11.12 4.36
C ALA A 72 -12.04 -10.43 5.50
N LEU A 73 -11.39 -9.51 6.18
CA LEU A 73 -11.99 -8.65 7.21
C LEU A 73 -11.39 -7.24 7.08
N THR A 74 -12.24 -6.23 6.97
CA THR A 74 -11.78 -4.84 6.92
C THR A 74 -12.64 -3.93 7.79
N LEU A 75 -12.02 -2.88 8.32
CA LEU A 75 -12.68 -1.80 9.07
C LEU A 75 -12.99 -0.66 8.09
N ASP A 76 -14.17 -0.06 8.22
CA ASP A 76 -14.46 1.19 7.52
C ASP A 76 -13.52 2.29 8.03
N PRO A 77 -12.69 2.90 7.17
CA PRO A 77 -11.73 3.93 7.59
C PRO A 77 -12.43 5.19 8.14
N ASN A 78 -13.71 5.36 7.85
CA ASN A 78 -14.47 6.54 8.26
C ASN A 78 -15.37 6.29 9.49
N ASP A 79 -15.57 5.01 9.88
CA ASP A 79 -16.42 4.64 11.03
C ASP A 79 -15.94 3.35 11.71
N SER A 80 -15.32 3.48 12.88
CA SER A 80 -14.79 2.36 13.64
C SER A 80 -15.86 1.37 14.18
N GLN A 81 -17.14 1.67 14.07
CA GLN A 81 -18.22 0.74 14.40
C GLN A 81 -18.63 -0.13 13.22
N THR A 82 -18.18 0.23 12.01
CA THR A 82 -18.53 -0.46 10.77
C THR A 82 -17.35 -1.34 10.31
N LEU A 83 -17.64 -2.63 10.09
CA LEU A 83 -16.70 -3.60 9.53
C LEU A 83 -17.37 -4.41 8.43
N TYR A 84 -16.54 -4.99 7.58
CA TYR A 84 -16.94 -5.87 6.50
C TYR A 84 -16.22 -7.21 6.62
N TYR A 85 -16.94 -8.30 6.32
CA TYR A 85 -16.46 -9.67 6.44
C TYR A 85 -16.81 -10.45 5.17
N GLY A 86 -15.84 -11.17 4.60
CA GLY A 86 -15.97 -11.91 3.35
C GLY A 86 -16.24 -13.40 3.57
N THR A 87 -17.34 -13.88 3.01
CA THR A 87 -17.58 -15.29 2.71
C THR A 87 -17.52 -15.44 1.17
N GLN A 88 -18.44 -16.17 0.51
CA GLN A 88 -18.73 -15.93 -0.92
C GLN A 88 -19.55 -14.63 -1.11
N LYS A 89 -19.96 -14.00 -0.02
CA LYS A 89 -20.67 -12.73 0.06
C LYS A 89 -19.92 -11.74 0.92
N VAL A 90 -20.28 -10.47 0.83
CA VAL A 90 -19.83 -9.45 1.76
C VAL A 90 -20.91 -9.25 2.84
N TYR A 91 -20.51 -9.37 4.09
CA TYR A 91 -21.30 -9.03 5.27
C TYR A 91 -20.84 -7.70 5.84
N LYS A 92 -21.77 -6.91 6.35
CA LYS A 92 -21.54 -5.63 7.01
C LYS A 92 -22.09 -5.65 8.43
N THR A 93 -21.36 -5.06 9.36
CA THR A 93 -21.85 -4.67 10.68
C THR A 93 -21.71 -3.16 10.86
N THR A 94 -22.57 -2.54 11.62
CA THR A 94 -22.49 -1.11 12.02
C THR A 94 -22.50 -0.95 13.54
N ASN A 95 -22.22 -2.02 14.25
CA ASN A 95 -22.22 -2.06 15.72
C ASN A 95 -21.05 -2.86 16.28
N ALA A 96 -19.87 -2.67 15.65
CA ALA A 96 -18.63 -3.27 16.11
C ALA A 96 -18.70 -4.80 16.23
N ALA A 97 -19.14 -5.47 15.17
CA ALA A 97 -19.36 -6.92 15.10
C ALA A 97 -20.39 -7.49 16.09
N GLY A 98 -21.32 -6.68 16.56
CA GLY A 98 -22.41 -7.16 17.40
C GLY A 98 -23.45 -7.97 16.61
N ASN A 99 -23.70 -7.60 15.36
CA ASN A 99 -24.53 -8.33 14.41
C ASN A 99 -24.12 -8.02 12.98
N TRP A 100 -24.14 -9.02 12.12
CA TRP A 100 -23.78 -8.94 10.70
C TRP A 100 -24.99 -9.12 9.81
N THR A 101 -24.99 -8.43 8.67
CA THR A 101 -26.02 -8.57 7.63
C THR A 101 -25.33 -8.68 6.28
N SER A 102 -25.73 -9.63 5.44
CA SER A 102 -25.24 -9.72 4.07
C SER A 102 -25.71 -8.50 3.27
N ILE A 103 -24.77 -7.87 2.58
CA ILE A 103 -24.99 -6.70 1.72
C ILE A 103 -24.68 -6.99 0.24
N SER A 104 -24.34 -8.23 -0.11
CA SER A 104 -24.09 -8.63 -1.49
C SER A 104 -24.81 -9.92 -1.83
N PRO A 105 -25.03 -10.21 -3.12
CA PRO A 105 -25.24 -11.59 -3.59
C PRO A 105 -23.97 -12.44 -3.41
N ASP A 106 -23.99 -13.70 -3.90
CA ASP A 106 -22.77 -14.48 -4.10
C ASP A 106 -21.92 -13.78 -5.18
N LEU A 107 -20.69 -13.39 -4.83
CA LEU A 107 -19.76 -12.68 -5.70
C LEU A 107 -18.80 -13.62 -6.44
N SER A 108 -18.76 -14.90 -6.03
CA SER A 108 -17.94 -15.92 -6.63
C SER A 108 -18.68 -16.64 -7.78
N ASN A 109 -17.94 -17.44 -8.56
CA ASN A 109 -18.54 -18.33 -9.53
C ASN A 109 -18.95 -19.68 -8.90
N GLY A 110 -18.86 -19.80 -7.58
CA GLY A 110 -19.22 -20.95 -6.78
C GLY A 110 -18.04 -21.86 -6.44
N PRO A 111 -18.23 -22.79 -5.50
CA PRO A 111 -17.20 -23.75 -5.14
C PRO A 111 -16.98 -24.74 -6.27
N TYR A 112 -15.76 -24.89 -6.74
CA TYR A 112 -15.38 -25.84 -7.76
C TYR A 112 -14.93 -27.15 -7.10
N ALA A 113 -15.69 -28.23 -7.27
CA ALA A 113 -15.34 -29.55 -6.76
C ALA A 113 -14.00 -30.03 -7.34
N GLY A 114 -13.01 -30.21 -6.47
CA GLY A 114 -11.66 -30.65 -6.83
C GLY A 114 -10.72 -29.54 -7.31
N ASN A 115 -11.12 -28.30 -7.21
CA ASN A 115 -10.31 -27.14 -7.52
C ASN A 115 -9.66 -26.54 -6.25
N LEU A 116 -8.64 -25.71 -6.44
CA LEU A 116 -7.94 -24.98 -5.36
C LEU A 116 -8.64 -23.67 -4.96
N ASP A 117 -9.63 -23.28 -5.74
CA ASP A 117 -10.46 -22.11 -5.47
C ASP A 117 -11.61 -22.50 -4.54
N PHE A 118 -11.83 -21.70 -3.53
CA PHE A 118 -12.85 -21.97 -2.52
C PHE A 118 -14.21 -21.38 -2.88
N GLY A 119 -14.25 -20.48 -3.89
CA GLY A 119 -15.41 -19.67 -4.23
C GLY A 119 -15.71 -18.67 -3.12
N THR A 120 -14.72 -17.83 -2.80
CA THR A 120 -14.77 -16.94 -1.65
C THR A 120 -14.21 -15.57 -1.97
N VAL A 121 -14.64 -14.57 -1.21
CA VAL A 121 -14.03 -13.24 -1.19
C VAL A 121 -12.67 -13.32 -0.48
N THR A 122 -11.63 -12.85 -1.15
CA THR A 122 -10.24 -12.85 -0.65
C THR A 122 -9.81 -11.50 -0.10
N SER A 123 -10.40 -10.41 -0.62
CA SER A 123 -10.08 -9.06 -0.21
C SER A 123 -11.30 -8.16 -0.28
N ILE A 124 -11.42 -7.26 0.67
CA ILE A 124 -12.43 -6.19 0.70
C ILE A 124 -11.71 -4.91 1.09
N ASP A 125 -12.01 -3.83 0.38
CA ASP A 125 -11.57 -2.50 0.78
C ASP A 125 -12.70 -1.49 0.68
N VAL A 126 -12.61 -0.44 1.49
CA VAL A 126 -13.61 0.63 1.59
C VAL A 126 -12.92 1.95 1.35
N SER A 127 -13.48 2.75 0.46
CA SER A 127 -12.90 4.04 0.14
C SER A 127 -12.80 4.95 1.38
N PRO A 128 -11.61 5.46 1.68
CA PRO A 128 -11.43 6.42 2.76
C PRO A 128 -12.07 7.79 2.46
N ILE A 129 -12.50 8.01 1.22
CA ILE A 129 -13.18 9.24 0.79
C ILE A 129 -14.70 9.11 0.95
N ASN A 130 -15.25 7.89 0.72
CA ASN A 130 -16.70 7.65 0.73
C ASN A 130 -17.00 6.19 1.11
N SER A 131 -17.49 5.93 2.30
CA SER A 131 -17.86 4.60 2.80
C SER A 131 -18.92 3.85 1.97
N ASN A 132 -19.59 4.52 1.04
CA ASN A 132 -20.49 3.84 0.11
C ASN A 132 -19.77 3.14 -1.05
N VAL A 133 -18.51 3.49 -1.30
CA VAL A 133 -17.66 2.83 -2.30
C VAL A 133 -16.91 1.70 -1.62
N ILE A 134 -17.24 0.47 -2.02
CA ILE A 134 -16.65 -0.77 -1.50
C ILE A 134 -16.23 -1.61 -2.69
N VAL A 135 -15.03 -2.14 -2.66
CA VAL A 135 -14.51 -3.06 -3.66
C VAL A 135 -14.22 -4.41 -3.03
N ALA A 136 -14.49 -5.49 -3.76
CA ALA A 136 -14.25 -6.87 -3.30
C ALA A 136 -13.65 -7.71 -4.42
N GLY A 137 -12.63 -8.50 -4.08
CA GLY A 137 -11.98 -9.46 -4.96
C GLY A 137 -12.22 -10.89 -4.50
N THR A 138 -12.19 -11.85 -5.42
CA THR A 138 -12.42 -13.27 -5.13
C THR A 138 -11.25 -14.15 -5.55
N ASP A 139 -11.20 -15.36 -5.00
CA ASP A 139 -10.19 -16.37 -5.33
C ASP A 139 -10.36 -16.98 -6.74
N ASP A 140 -11.49 -16.74 -7.38
CA ASP A 140 -11.82 -17.16 -8.74
C ASP A 140 -11.82 -16.01 -9.76
N GLY A 141 -11.13 -14.90 -9.43
CA GLY A 141 -10.79 -13.82 -10.36
C GLY A 141 -11.87 -12.76 -10.57
N ASN A 142 -12.96 -12.77 -9.81
CA ASN A 142 -13.94 -11.70 -9.92
C ASN A 142 -13.53 -10.49 -9.08
N VAL A 143 -13.78 -9.30 -9.61
CA VAL A 143 -13.71 -8.03 -8.90
C VAL A 143 -15.05 -7.33 -9.01
N TRP A 144 -15.56 -6.90 -7.88
CA TRP A 144 -16.86 -6.25 -7.76
C TRP A 144 -16.75 -4.92 -7.05
N GLU A 145 -17.57 -3.97 -7.45
CA GLU A 145 -17.68 -2.65 -6.83
C GLU A 145 -19.13 -2.33 -6.52
N THR A 146 -19.33 -1.59 -5.45
CA THR A 146 -20.57 -0.88 -5.14
C THR A 146 -20.27 0.57 -4.79
N SER A 147 -21.09 1.50 -5.27
CA SER A 147 -21.02 2.93 -4.94
C SER A 147 -22.19 3.39 -4.05
N ASP A 148 -23.03 2.47 -3.61
CA ASP A 148 -24.23 2.74 -2.81
C ASP A 148 -24.30 1.96 -1.48
N GLY A 149 -23.14 1.57 -0.96
CA GLY A 149 -22.99 0.90 0.34
C GLY A 149 -23.47 -0.55 0.36
N GLY A 150 -23.52 -1.19 -0.80
CA GLY A 150 -23.87 -2.59 -0.98
C GLY A 150 -25.31 -2.83 -1.42
N ALA A 151 -26.08 -1.79 -1.77
CA ALA A 151 -27.43 -1.98 -2.30
C ALA A 151 -27.42 -2.58 -3.70
N ASN A 152 -26.43 -2.19 -4.52
CA ASN A 152 -26.18 -2.77 -5.84
C ASN A 152 -24.69 -3.06 -6.00
N TRP A 153 -24.35 -4.18 -6.66
CA TRP A 153 -22.98 -4.60 -6.95
C TRP A 153 -22.80 -4.77 -8.45
N THR A 154 -21.72 -4.21 -8.97
CA THR A 154 -21.33 -4.31 -10.38
C THR A 154 -20.04 -5.12 -10.49
N LYS A 155 -20.04 -6.14 -11.35
CA LYS A 155 -18.81 -6.86 -11.69
C LYS A 155 -17.98 -5.99 -12.63
N ILE A 156 -16.72 -5.76 -12.26
CA ILE A 156 -15.79 -4.86 -12.96
C ILE A 156 -14.53 -5.57 -13.44
N SER A 157 -14.49 -6.90 -13.45
CA SER A 157 -13.32 -7.70 -13.79
C SER A 157 -13.26 -8.22 -15.22
N ASP A 158 -14.15 -7.82 -16.14
CA ASP A 158 -14.23 -8.40 -17.48
C ASP A 158 -12.96 -8.17 -18.34
N ALA A 159 -12.19 -7.13 -18.05
CA ALA A 159 -10.91 -6.81 -18.72
C ALA A 159 -9.67 -7.24 -17.91
N LEU A 160 -9.85 -7.91 -16.79
CA LEU A 160 -8.79 -8.34 -15.90
C LEU A 160 -8.44 -9.82 -16.11
N PRO A 161 -7.22 -10.26 -15.75
CA PRO A 161 -6.88 -11.68 -15.75
C PRO A 161 -7.79 -12.49 -14.83
N ASN A 162 -8.22 -13.66 -15.28
CA ASN A 162 -9.03 -14.57 -14.45
C ASN A 162 -8.13 -15.38 -13.50
N ARG A 163 -7.63 -14.73 -12.47
CA ARG A 163 -6.69 -15.26 -11.47
C ARG A 163 -7.13 -14.88 -10.06
N TRP A 164 -6.56 -15.56 -9.08
CA TRP A 164 -6.76 -15.23 -7.67
C TRP A 164 -6.43 -13.76 -7.40
N VAL A 165 -7.44 -12.99 -7.00
CA VAL A 165 -7.28 -11.61 -6.54
C VAL A 165 -6.67 -11.63 -5.15
N THR A 166 -5.46 -11.12 -5.01
CA THR A 166 -4.77 -11.06 -3.71
C THR A 166 -5.21 -9.86 -2.90
N LYS A 167 -5.33 -8.69 -3.54
CA LYS A 167 -5.80 -7.48 -2.88
C LYS A 167 -6.60 -6.60 -3.82
N VAL A 168 -7.56 -5.89 -3.26
CA VAL A 168 -8.21 -4.73 -3.87
C VAL A 168 -7.95 -3.51 -2.99
N LEU A 169 -7.80 -2.33 -3.60
CA LEU A 169 -7.53 -1.08 -2.89
C LEU A 169 -8.31 0.07 -3.53
N ALA A 170 -9.09 0.79 -2.73
CA ALA A 170 -9.71 2.05 -3.11
C ALA A 170 -8.76 3.21 -2.81
N SER A 171 -8.53 4.06 -3.80
CA SER A 171 -7.57 5.16 -3.70
C SER A 171 -7.96 6.17 -2.60
N ARG A 172 -6.95 6.71 -1.94
CA ARG A 172 -7.08 7.81 -0.97
C ARG A 172 -7.21 9.18 -1.64
N GLU A 173 -6.85 9.29 -2.91
CA GLU A 173 -6.78 10.56 -3.63
C GLU A 173 -8.02 10.80 -4.51
N ASN A 174 -8.59 9.74 -5.07
CA ASN A 174 -9.72 9.83 -5.98
C ASN A 174 -10.69 8.69 -5.74
N VAL A 175 -11.93 9.00 -5.43
CA VAL A 175 -12.99 8.04 -5.11
C VAL A 175 -13.31 7.05 -6.25
N ASN A 176 -13.00 7.40 -7.50
CA ASN A 176 -13.19 6.54 -8.67
C ASN A 176 -11.94 5.72 -9.03
N SER A 177 -10.83 5.91 -8.32
CA SER A 177 -9.61 5.16 -8.60
C SER A 177 -9.51 3.92 -7.71
N LEU A 178 -9.24 2.79 -8.37
CA LEU A 178 -9.14 1.47 -7.76
C LEU A 178 -7.85 0.80 -8.24
N TYR A 179 -7.28 -0.03 -7.38
CA TYR A 179 -6.17 -0.92 -7.72
C TYR A 179 -6.54 -2.36 -7.41
N VAL A 180 -5.98 -3.27 -8.18
CA VAL A 180 -6.16 -4.71 -7.98
C VAL A 180 -4.85 -5.43 -8.20
N THR A 181 -4.56 -6.42 -7.34
CA THR A 181 -3.38 -7.27 -7.47
C THR A 181 -3.74 -8.73 -7.57
N PHE A 182 -2.84 -9.49 -8.21
CA PHE A 182 -3.05 -10.91 -8.53
C PHE A 182 -1.86 -11.76 -8.11
N SER A 183 -2.14 -12.98 -7.68
CA SER A 183 -1.12 -13.96 -7.35
C SER A 183 -0.34 -14.43 -8.59
N GLY A 184 -1.04 -14.84 -9.65
CA GLY A 184 -0.42 -15.45 -10.83
C GLY A 184 0.28 -16.79 -10.60
N TYR A 185 0.44 -17.21 -9.36
CA TYR A 185 1.31 -18.31 -8.93
C TYR A 185 1.05 -19.66 -9.61
N ARG A 186 -0.14 -19.91 -10.15
CA ARG A 186 -0.56 -21.23 -10.67
C ARG A 186 -0.91 -21.24 -12.13
N TYR A 187 -0.86 -20.11 -12.78
CA TYR A 187 -1.52 -19.93 -14.07
C TYR A 187 -0.55 -20.08 -15.23
N GLY A 188 0.73 -19.71 -15.06
CA GLY A 188 1.77 -19.92 -16.07
C GLY A 188 1.59 -19.08 -17.33
N GLU A 189 0.94 -17.93 -17.19
CA GLU A 189 0.86 -16.87 -18.19
C GLU A 189 1.68 -15.66 -17.74
N ASP A 190 2.05 -14.81 -18.70
CA ASP A 190 2.85 -13.59 -18.48
C ASP A 190 1.98 -12.33 -18.35
N ASP A 191 0.72 -12.47 -17.89
CA ASP A 191 -0.16 -11.33 -17.66
C ASP A 191 0.32 -10.49 -16.48
N GLY A 192 0.06 -9.19 -16.51
CA GLY A 192 0.40 -8.28 -15.43
C GLY A 192 -0.21 -8.68 -14.07
N HIS A 193 0.43 -8.25 -13.01
CA HIS A 193 0.02 -8.58 -11.63
C HIS A 193 -0.63 -7.42 -10.88
N VAL A 194 -0.54 -6.19 -11.40
CA VAL A 194 -1.10 -4.98 -10.80
C VAL A 194 -1.84 -4.18 -11.86
N TYR A 195 -3.09 -3.86 -11.57
CA TYR A 195 -3.94 -3.07 -12.46
C TYR A 195 -4.52 -1.88 -11.72
N LYS A 196 -4.68 -0.77 -12.44
CA LYS A 196 -5.30 0.46 -11.98
C LYS A 196 -6.49 0.84 -12.84
N SER A 197 -7.55 1.29 -12.20
CA SER A 197 -8.68 2.01 -12.82
C SER A 197 -8.75 3.44 -12.27
N THR A 198 -9.23 4.37 -13.08
CA THR A 198 -9.55 5.75 -12.68
C THR A 198 -11.02 6.12 -12.89
N ASP A 199 -11.84 5.14 -13.24
CA ASP A 199 -13.25 5.28 -13.64
C ASP A 199 -14.15 4.20 -13.02
N SER A 200 -13.89 3.86 -11.72
CA SER A 200 -14.66 2.88 -10.94
C SER A 200 -14.68 1.48 -11.56
N GLY A 201 -13.59 1.10 -12.25
CA GLY A 201 -13.42 -0.23 -12.82
C GLY A 201 -14.04 -0.41 -14.21
N GLU A 202 -14.52 0.65 -14.87
CA GLU A 202 -14.98 0.57 -16.27
C GLU A 202 -13.83 0.23 -17.22
N ASN A 203 -12.65 0.82 -16.97
CA ASN A 203 -11.42 0.52 -17.71
C ASN A 203 -10.26 0.26 -16.75
N TRP A 204 -9.40 -0.71 -17.13
CA TRP A 204 -8.22 -1.09 -16.36
C TRP A 204 -6.95 -0.89 -17.19
N VAL A 205 -5.92 -0.38 -16.56
CA VAL A 205 -4.57 -0.22 -17.10
C VAL A 205 -3.63 -1.13 -16.33
N ASP A 206 -2.86 -1.95 -17.03
CA ASP A 206 -1.77 -2.69 -16.45
C ASP A 206 -0.64 -1.72 -16.07
N ILE A 207 -0.28 -1.71 -14.79
CA ILE A 207 0.81 -0.90 -14.23
C ILE A 207 1.95 -1.77 -13.72
N SER A 208 2.08 -3.00 -14.25
CA SER A 208 3.14 -3.94 -13.87
C SER A 208 4.44 -3.73 -14.63
N GLU A 209 4.55 -2.74 -15.53
CA GLU A 209 5.76 -2.50 -16.31
C GLU A 209 6.99 -2.32 -15.39
N GLY A 210 8.04 -3.09 -15.67
CA GLY A 210 9.27 -3.09 -14.86
C GLY A 210 9.23 -3.98 -13.63
N LEU A 211 8.08 -4.55 -13.27
CA LEU A 211 8.01 -5.58 -12.22
C LEU A 211 8.53 -6.92 -12.77
N PRO A 212 9.19 -7.73 -11.95
CA PRO A 212 9.43 -9.12 -12.30
C PRO A 212 8.11 -9.90 -12.30
N ASP A 213 8.05 -10.99 -13.07
CA ASP A 213 6.92 -11.93 -13.08
C ASP A 213 6.89 -12.75 -11.77
N ILE A 214 6.27 -12.18 -10.76
CA ILE A 214 6.15 -12.74 -9.40
C ILE A 214 4.77 -12.39 -8.81
N PRO A 215 4.25 -13.22 -7.90
CA PRO A 215 3.03 -12.88 -7.16
C PRO A 215 3.13 -11.54 -6.45
N ILE A 216 2.08 -10.75 -6.58
CA ILE A 216 1.86 -9.57 -5.74
C ILE A 216 0.83 -9.95 -4.68
N ASN A 217 1.26 -9.96 -3.42
CA ASN A 217 0.48 -10.48 -2.32
C ASN A 217 -0.36 -9.39 -1.65
N ASP A 218 0.11 -8.16 -1.65
CA ASP A 218 -0.58 -7.02 -1.04
C ASP A 218 -0.25 -5.70 -1.77
N ILE A 219 -1.13 -4.72 -1.65
CA ILE A 219 -0.93 -3.33 -2.08
C ILE A 219 -1.52 -2.39 -1.03
N VAL A 220 -0.75 -1.37 -0.67
CA VAL A 220 -1.21 -0.28 0.21
C VAL A 220 -0.81 1.08 -0.36
N GLN A 221 -1.57 2.11 -0.02
CA GLN A 221 -1.30 3.50 -0.38
C GLN A 221 -1.12 4.34 0.89
N ASP A 222 -0.07 5.17 0.94
CA ASP A 222 0.15 6.09 2.05
C ASP A 222 -0.67 7.40 1.90
N GLN A 223 -0.55 8.27 2.90
CA GLN A 223 -1.24 9.57 2.91
C GLN A 223 -0.73 10.55 1.83
N TYR A 224 0.38 10.25 1.17
CA TYR A 224 1.00 11.06 0.12
C TYR A 224 0.68 10.53 -1.29
N GLY A 225 -0.08 9.45 -1.39
CA GLY A 225 -0.44 8.80 -2.66
C GLY A 225 0.58 7.77 -3.15
N ASN A 226 1.67 7.53 -2.42
CA ASN A 226 2.66 6.53 -2.80
C ASN A 226 2.09 5.12 -2.64
N LEU A 227 2.43 4.24 -3.58
CA LEU A 227 2.01 2.85 -3.58
C LEU A 227 3.14 1.94 -3.10
N PHE A 228 2.78 0.92 -2.32
CA PHE A 228 3.71 -0.12 -1.89
C PHE A 228 3.12 -1.49 -2.17
N LEU A 229 3.93 -2.37 -2.74
CA LEU A 229 3.58 -3.76 -3.05
C LEU A 229 4.31 -4.72 -2.12
N GLY A 230 3.57 -5.63 -1.51
CA GLY A 230 4.11 -6.82 -0.86
C GLY A 230 4.28 -7.93 -1.90
N THR A 231 5.51 -8.40 -2.11
CA THR A 231 5.85 -9.36 -3.15
C THR A 231 6.56 -10.59 -2.59
N ASP A 232 6.81 -11.58 -3.43
CA ASP A 232 7.61 -12.76 -3.04
C ASP A 232 9.11 -12.47 -2.84
N ILE A 233 9.58 -11.28 -3.21
CA ILE A 233 10.99 -10.89 -3.10
C ILE A 233 11.25 -9.66 -2.21
N GLY A 234 10.25 -9.17 -1.51
CA GLY A 234 10.33 -7.99 -0.66
C GLY A 234 9.25 -6.97 -0.94
N VAL A 235 9.48 -5.73 -0.53
CA VAL A 235 8.58 -4.61 -0.80
C VAL A 235 9.10 -3.81 -1.99
N LEU A 236 8.20 -3.43 -2.88
CA LEU A 236 8.45 -2.47 -3.96
C LEU A 236 7.59 -1.22 -3.72
N SER A 237 8.06 -0.06 -4.13
CA SER A 237 7.30 1.19 -4.03
C SER A 237 7.23 1.90 -5.36
N SER A 238 6.16 2.64 -5.54
CA SER A 238 5.99 3.60 -6.64
C SER A 238 5.61 4.95 -6.06
N LEU A 239 6.33 5.99 -6.47
CA LEU A 239 6.08 7.39 -6.09
C LEU A 239 5.40 8.17 -7.21
N ASP A 240 5.03 7.51 -8.28
CA ASP A 240 4.46 8.07 -9.51
C ASP A 240 3.25 7.27 -9.99
N ASP A 241 2.49 6.78 -9.01
CA ASP A 241 1.18 6.17 -9.23
C ASP A 241 1.23 4.90 -10.12
N GLY A 242 2.29 4.11 -9.94
CA GLY A 242 2.51 2.84 -10.64
C GLY A 242 3.26 2.96 -11.98
N ALA A 243 3.74 4.15 -12.36
CA ALA A 243 4.51 4.31 -13.58
C ALA A 243 5.93 3.73 -13.49
N ASN A 244 6.52 3.72 -12.29
CA ASN A 244 7.82 3.11 -12.03
C ASN A 244 7.79 2.42 -10.65
N TRP A 245 8.48 1.28 -10.55
CA TRP A 245 8.58 0.50 -9.32
C TRP A 245 10.04 0.32 -8.92
N GLU A 246 10.34 0.57 -7.64
CA GLU A 246 11.69 0.45 -7.07
C GLU A 246 11.66 -0.38 -5.78
N PRO A 247 12.71 -1.16 -5.47
CA PRO A 247 12.83 -1.85 -4.20
C PRO A 247 12.76 -0.88 -3.02
N PHE A 248 11.97 -1.22 -2.00
CA PHE A 248 11.80 -0.42 -0.80
C PHE A 248 12.22 -1.18 0.46
N GLY A 249 12.81 -0.46 1.42
CA GLY A 249 13.27 -0.99 2.70
C GLY A 249 14.77 -1.33 2.69
N GLU A 250 15.60 -0.43 3.22
CA GLU A 250 17.02 -0.67 3.41
C GLU A 250 17.26 -1.90 4.32
N ASN A 251 18.15 -2.78 3.89
CA ASN A 251 18.54 -4.00 4.62
C ASN A 251 17.41 -5.03 4.81
N MET A 252 16.27 -4.89 4.12
CA MET A 252 15.27 -5.93 4.11
C MET A 252 15.74 -7.08 3.21
N PRO A 253 15.76 -8.33 3.72
CA PRO A 253 16.14 -9.46 2.87
C PRO A 253 15.06 -9.70 1.80
N SER A 254 15.46 -10.32 0.69
CA SER A 254 14.51 -10.88 -0.26
C SER A 254 13.71 -11.99 0.43
N VAL A 255 12.45 -11.71 0.73
CA VAL A 255 11.55 -12.60 1.50
C VAL A 255 10.11 -12.33 1.07
N VAL A 256 9.28 -13.36 1.09
CA VAL A 256 7.85 -13.22 0.80
C VAL A 256 7.20 -12.28 1.83
N ILE A 257 6.53 -11.27 1.32
CA ILE A 257 5.69 -10.35 2.10
C ILE A 257 4.25 -10.82 1.93
N ASN A 258 3.60 -11.15 3.02
CA ASN A 258 2.21 -11.60 3.00
C ASN A 258 1.21 -10.46 3.20
N ASP A 259 1.60 -9.43 3.96
CA ASP A 259 0.71 -8.33 4.32
C ASP A 259 1.51 -7.07 4.65
N LEU A 260 0.98 -5.92 4.29
CA LEU A 260 1.51 -4.60 4.57
C LEU A 260 0.50 -3.80 5.38
N PHE A 261 0.99 -3.09 6.37
CA PHE A 261 0.16 -2.19 7.17
C PHE A 261 0.86 -0.84 7.36
N ILE A 262 0.19 0.24 7.02
CA ILE A 262 0.66 1.60 7.26
C ILE A 262 0.02 2.16 8.53
N HIS A 263 0.84 2.55 9.48
CA HIS A 263 0.41 3.31 10.66
C HIS A 263 0.73 4.79 10.43
N GLU A 264 -0.23 5.51 9.87
CA GLU A 264 -0.07 6.89 9.40
C GLU A 264 0.42 7.85 10.49
N ALA A 265 -0.16 7.80 11.68
CA ALA A 265 0.21 8.70 12.77
C ALA A 265 1.69 8.62 13.20
N SER A 266 2.38 7.54 12.88
CA SER A 266 3.80 7.36 13.17
C SER A 266 4.66 7.32 11.92
N GLU A 267 4.06 7.37 10.73
CA GLU A 267 4.73 7.28 9.42
C GLU A 267 5.59 6.02 9.27
N TYR A 268 5.11 4.91 9.83
CA TYR A 268 5.75 3.61 9.69
C TYR A 268 4.88 2.64 8.92
N MET A 269 5.52 1.89 8.03
CA MET A 269 4.95 0.70 7.42
C MET A 269 5.49 -0.54 8.12
N TYR A 270 4.61 -1.52 8.30
CA TYR A 270 4.94 -2.83 8.83
C TYR A 270 4.72 -3.86 7.73
N ALA A 271 5.71 -4.72 7.48
CA ALA A 271 5.63 -5.81 6.53
C ALA A 271 5.65 -7.15 7.28
N ALA A 272 4.59 -7.91 7.14
CA ALA A 272 4.53 -9.29 7.64
C ALA A 272 5.17 -10.23 6.62
N THR A 273 6.17 -11.00 7.06
CA THR A 273 6.95 -11.85 6.16
C THR A 273 6.71 -13.32 6.40
N TYR A 274 6.88 -14.13 5.36
CA TYR A 274 6.87 -15.58 5.54
C TYR A 274 8.19 -16.07 6.14
N GLY A 275 8.13 -16.46 7.41
CA GLY A 275 9.24 -17.12 8.11
C GLY A 275 10.36 -16.20 8.64
N ARG A 276 10.23 -14.87 8.51
CA ARG A 276 11.21 -13.88 8.99
C ARG A 276 10.62 -12.83 9.93
N SER A 277 9.46 -13.13 10.57
CA SER A 277 8.75 -12.20 11.46
C SER A 277 8.21 -10.97 10.71
N SER A 278 8.25 -9.79 11.30
CA SER A 278 7.81 -8.55 10.68
C SER A 278 8.94 -7.53 10.65
N TYR A 279 8.91 -6.68 9.64
CA TYR A 279 9.82 -5.54 9.50
C TYR A 279 9.03 -4.25 9.70
N LYS A 280 9.68 -3.28 10.30
CA LYS A 280 9.17 -1.92 10.48
C LYS A 280 10.03 -1.00 9.63
N MET A 281 9.40 -0.24 8.74
CA MET A 281 10.05 0.66 7.79
C MET A 281 9.50 2.07 7.96
N ASP A 282 10.35 3.06 7.94
CA ASP A 282 9.97 4.46 7.93
C ASP A 282 9.49 4.83 6.52
N ILE A 283 8.31 5.44 6.40
CA ILE A 283 7.73 5.94 5.16
C ILE A 283 7.45 7.45 5.22
N GLY A 284 8.02 8.14 6.23
CA GLY A 284 7.88 9.58 6.35
C GLY A 284 8.38 10.32 5.12
N GLU A 285 7.85 11.49 4.90
CA GLU A 285 8.12 12.34 3.72
C GLU A 285 9.63 12.51 3.43
N ASN A 286 10.47 12.46 4.48
CA ASN A 286 11.92 12.58 4.35
C ASN A 286 12.64 11.31 3.88
N VAL A 287 12.00 10.15 3.94
CA VAL A 287 12.59 8.85 3.58
C VAL A 287 12.29 8.45 2.14
N LEU A 288 11.13 8.80 1.65
CA LEU A 288 10.69 8.51 0.28
C LEU A 288 11.32 9.44 -0.77
N GLY A 289 12.42 10.07 -0.46
CA GLY A 289 13.17 11.06 -1.22
C GLY A 289 12.90 11.14 -2.73
N ILE A 290 12.50 12.33 -3.15
CA ILE A 290 12.12 12.84 -4.46
C ILE A 290 10.60 12.81 -4.67
N HIS A 291 9.88 13.65 -3.93
CA HIS A 291 8.56 14.06 -4.41
C HIS A 291 8.75 14.83 -5.72
N ASN A 292 8.52 14.16 -6.84
CA ASN A 292 8.13 14.83 -8.06
C ASN A 292 6.68 15.31 -7.89
N ASN A 293 6.46 16.26 -6.96
CA ASN A 293 5.23 17.02 -7.00
C ASN A 293 5.27 17.86 -8.29
N PRO A 294 4.48 17.57 -9.31
CA PRO A 294 4.54 18.31 -10.57
C PRO A 294 4.16 19.79 -10.41
N LEU A 295 3.70 20.19 -9.22
CA LEU A 295 3.33 21.57 -8.88
C LEU A 295 4.42 22.33 -8.10
N VAL A 296 5.47 21.65 -7.57
CA VAL A 296 6.59 22.30 -6.90
C VAL A 296 7.90 21.68 -7.38
N SER A 297 8.41 22.11 -8.51
CA SER A 297 9.66 21.58 -9.07
C SER A 297 10.91 22.03 -8.28
N GLY A 298 10.74 22.84 -7.25
CA GLY A 298 11.77 23.36 -6.35
C GLY A 298 12.87 24.12 -7.07
N PHE A 299 13.42 23.55 -8.12
CA PHE A 299 14.44 24.19 -8.94
C PHE A 299 14.56 23.55 -10.33
N ARG A 300 15.12 24.27 -11.28
CA ARG A 300 15.46 23.77 -12.62
C ARG A 300 16.96 23.75 -12.80
N MET A 301 17.45 22.84 -13.60
CA MET A 301 18.86 22.75 -13.97
C MET A 301 19.01 22.72 -15.48
N TYR A 302 19.83 23.63 -16.00
CA TYR A 302 20.11 23.69 -17.43
C TYR A 302 21.51 24.27 -17.73
N PRO A 303 22.19 23.71 -18.77
CA PRO A 303 21.86 22.48 -19.49
C PRO A 303 22.05 21.24 -18.62
N ASN A 304 21.26 20.22 -18.83
CA ASN A 304 21.49 18.89 -18.28
C ASN A 304 21.13 17.85 -19.35
N PRO A 305 22.10 17.13 -19.92
CA PRO A 305 23.52 17.03 -19.53
C PRO A 305 24.35 18.31 -19.73
N ALA A 306 25.25 18.59 -18.77
CA ALA A 306 26.14 19.73 -18.72
C ALA A 306 27.58 19.38 -19.11
N SER A 307 28.42 20.39 -19.43
CA SER A 307 29.83 20.17 -19.73
C SER A 307 30.78 21.10 -19.00
N LYS A 308 30.55 22.41 -18.97
CA LYS A 308 31.40 23.41 -18.31
C LYS A 308 30.71 24.10 -17.17
N PHE A 309 29.40 24.30 -17.28
CA PHE A 309 28.60 24.94 -16.25
C PHE A 309 27.19 24.35 -16.28
N VAL A 310 26.48 24.47 -15.18
CA VAL A 310 25.05 24.25 -15.03
C VAL A 310 24.45 25.41 -14.29
N THR A 311 23.31 25.92 -14.73
CA THR A 311 22.56 26.95 -14.00
C THR A 311 21.45 26.27 -13.21
N ILE A 312 21.35 26.58 -11.93
CA ILE A 312 20.28 26.14 -11.03
C ILE A 312 19.34 27.32 -10.81
N SER A 313 18.13 27.23 -11.30
CA SER A 313 17.09 28.27 -11.13
C SER A 313 16.05 27.76 -10.14
N LEU A 314 15.85 28.47 -9.06
CA LEU A 314 14.87 28.19 -8.03
C LEU A 314 13.47 28.60 -8.50
N ASP A 315 12.47 27.80 -8.22
CA ASP A 315 11.08 28.17 -8.54
C ASP A 315 10.53 29.18 -7.52
N ASP A 316 11.04 29.18 -6.28
CA ASP A 316 10.76 30.19 -5.24
C ASP A 316 12.06 30.58 -4.56
N PRO A 317 12.68 31.72 -4.96
CA PRO A 317 13.90 32.22 -4.34
C PRO A 317 13.62 32.71 -2.92
N SER A 318 14.07 31.99 -1.90
CA SER A 318 13.97 32.38 -0.50
C SER A 318 15.33 32.72 0.08
N GLU A 319 15.35 33.52 1.17
CA GLU A 319 16.56 34.03 1.80
C GLU A 319 17.51 32.98 2.40
N ASN A 320 17.07 31.70 2.51
CA ASN A 320 17.83 30.62 3.16
C ASN A 320 17.81 29.35 2.33
N SER A 321 18.48 29.35 1.18
CA SER A 321 18.63 28.17 0.35
C SER A 321 20.07 27.68 0.30
N SER A 322 20.29 26.37 0.23
CA SER A 322 21.63 25.80 0.05
C SER A 322 21.61 24.66 -0.99
N ILE A 323 22.67 24.60 -1.80
CA ILE A 323 22.90 23.52 -2.76
C ILE A 323 24.04 22.64 -2.28
N THR A 324 23.81 21.34 -2.24
CA THR A 324 24.85 20.33 -2.03
C THR A 324 24.87 19.38 -3.23
N ILE A 325 26.06 19.11 -3.80
CA ILE A 325 26.21 18.14 -4.89
C ILE A 325 26.99 16.94 -4.36
N TYR A 326 26.45 15.75 -4.61
CA TYR A 326 27.05 14.48 -4.27
C TYR A 326 27.49 13.71 -5.51
N ASP A 327 28.60 12.99 -5.43
CA ASP A 327 28.98 11.99 -6.43
C ASP A 327 28.20 10.67 -6.24
N GLN A 328 28.43 9.70 -7.12
CA GLN A 328 27.80 8.37 -7.07
C GLN A 328 28.11 7.55 -5.80
N LEU A 329 29.13 7.94 -5.05
CA LEU A 329 29.52 7.30 -3.79
C LEU A 329 28.95 8.04 -2.57
N GLY A 330 28.10 9.05 -2.77
CA GLY A 330 27.53 9.86 -1.71
C GLY A 330 28.50 10.88 -1.08
N ARG A 331 29.68 11.14 -1.71
CA ARG A 331 30.61 12.13 -1.20
C ARG A 331 30.21 13.51 -1.67
N ILE A 332 30.24 14.49 -0.77
CA ILE A 332 30.00 15.89 -1.10
C ILE A 332 31.15 16.39 -1.99
N VAL A 333 30.81 16.88 -3.18
CA VAL A 333 31.75 17.47 -4.14
C VAL A 333 31.57 18.98 -4.26
N LEU A 334 30.42 19.52 -3.83
CA LEU A 334 30.16 20.95 -3.73
C LEU A 334 29.12 21.19 -2.64
N ASN A 335 29.31 22.26 -1.88
CA ASN A 335 28.31 22.84 -0.99
C ASN A 335 28.32 24.36 -1.11
N LYS A 336 27.15 24.97 -1.38
CA LYS A 336 27.03 26.40 -1.62
C LYS A 336 25.71 26.93 -1.07
N ASP A 337 25.77 27.96 -0.23
CA ASP A 337 24.60 28.73 0.19
C ASP A 337 24.19 29.70 -0.93
N ILE A 338 22.88 29.89 -1.09
CA ILE A 338 22.26 30.75 -2.10
C ILE A 338 21.52 31.86 -1.38
N GLU A 339 21.87 33.09 -1.69
CA GLU A 339 21.19 34.29 -1.18
C GLU A 339 20.51 35.01 -2.36
N ASN A 340 19.17 35.09 -2.34
CA ASN A 340 18.34 35.97 -3.19
C ASN A 340 18.68 36.05 -4.70
N GLU A 341 19.04 34.94 -5.35
CA GLU A 341 19.33 34.92 -6.80
C GLU A 341 18.10 34.56 -7.63
N SER A 342 17.32 35.56 -8.08
CA SER A 342 16.14 35.38 -8.93
C SER A 342 16.45 34.88 -10.34
N ASP A 343 17.68 35.08 -10.83
CA ASP A 343 18.06 34.75 -12.22
C ASP A 343 18.76 33.37 -12.36
N GLY A 344 18.86 32.62 -11.27
CA GLY A 344 19.53 31.32 -11.22
C GLY A 344 21.02 31.40 -10.90
N VAL A 345 21.51 30.35 -10.25
CA VAL A 345 22.89 30.20 -9.75
C VAL A 345 23.72 29.44 -10.78
N PRO A 346 24.66 30.09 -11.48
CA PRO A 346 25.60 29.37 -12.34
C PRO A 346 26.65 28.68 -11.48
N LEU A 347 26.87 27.39 -11.73
CA LEU A 347 27.90 26.58 -11.11
C LEU A 347 28.91 26.14 -12.18
N SER A 348 30.22 26.43 -11.97
CA SER A 348 31.29 25.86 -12.78
C SER A 348 31.43 24.39 -12.49
N LEU A 349 31.67 23.59 -13.54
CA LEU A 349 31.92 22.18 -13.48
C LEU A 349 33.37 21.81 -13.82
N ASP A 350 34.27 22.78 -13.84
CA ASP A 350 35.68 22.59 -14.25
C ASP A 350 36.44 21.60 -13.35
N GLU A 351 36.02 21.49 -12.08
CA GLU A 351 36.61 20.56 -11.12
C GLU A 351 35.90 19.19 -11.06
N PHE A 352 34.84 19.00 -11.87
CA PHE A 352 34.04 17.77 -11.85
C PHE A 352 34.50 16.80 -12.93
N ASN A 353 34.61 15.54 -12.58
CA ASN A 353 34.80 14.48 -13.56
C ASN A 353 33.49 14.21 -14.33
N LYS A 354 33.61 13.65 -15.53
CA LYS A 354 32.47 13.16 -16.28
C LYS A 354 31.75 12.07 -15.49
N GLY A 355 30.42 12.14 -15.41
CA GLY A 355 29.67 11.17 -14.64
C GLY A 355 28.29 11.66 -14.22
N VAL A 356 27.69 10.93 -13.33
CA VAL A 356 26.38 11.24 -12.73
C VAL A 356 26.61 11.80 -11.34
N TYR A 357 25.89 12.85 -11.02
CA TYR A 357 25.89 13.55 -9.73
C TYR A 357 24.46 13.77 -9.27
N TYR A 358 24.27 13.97 -7.99
CA TYR A 358 22.98 14.31 -7.39
C TYR A 358 23.06 15.69 -6.76
N VAL A 359 22.22 16.58 -7.24
CA VAL A 359 22.11 17.95 -6.73
C VAL A 359 21.00 18.00 -5.70
N TYR A 360 21.34 18.38 -4.49
CA TYR A 360 20.45 18.49 -3.34
C TYR A 360 20.24 19.96 -3.03
N LEU A 361 19.00 20.42 -3.04
CA LEU A 361 18.62 21.79 -2.66
C LEU A 361 17.82 21.74 -1.37
N ILE A 362 18.18 22.59 -0.42
CA ILE A 362 17.35 22.87 0.76
C ILE A 362 16.90 24.33 0.65
N SER A 363 15.58 24.54 0.71
CA SER A 363 14.96 25.87 0.69
C SER A 363 13.74 25.87 1.62
N ASN A 364 13.68 26.80 2.59
CA ASN A 364 12.59 26.90 3.57
C ASN A 364 12.24 25.57 4.27
N SER A 365 13.26 24.80 4.67
CA SER A 365 13.13 23.46 5.24
C SER A 365 12.61 22.37 4.27
N MET A 366 12.26 22.73 3.05
CA MET A 366 11.96 21.77 1.99
C MET A 366 13.26 21.28 1.33
N LYS A 367 13.26 20.04 0.89
CA LYS A 367 14.40 19.36 0.29
C LYS A 367 14.04 18.86 -1.09
N PHE A 368 14.90 19.17 -2.07
CA PHE A 368 14.72 18.78 -3.47
C PHE A 368 15.98 18.12 -3.99
N THR A 369 15.84 17.06 -4.78
CA THR A 369 16.99 16.36 -5.39
C THR A 369 16.77 16.20 -6.89
N LYS A 370 17.83 16.46 -7.67
CA LYS A 370 17.82 16.18 -9.12
C LYS A 370 19.13 15.60 -9.60
N LYS A 371 19.05 14.73 -10.60
CA LYS A 371 20.21 14.11 -11.23
C LYS A 371 20.86 15.10 -12.21
N LEU A 372 22.19 15.30 -12.07
CA LEU A 372 23.04 16.07 -12.98
C LEU A 372 23.97 15.12 -13.74
N ILE A 373 23.97 15.21 -15.06
CA ILE A 373 24.87 14.45 -15.92
C ILE A 373 25.95 15.38 -16.47
N ILE A 374 27.22 15.06 -16.25
CA ILE A 374 28.37 15.80 -16.76
C ILE A 374 29.04 14.98 -17.88
N LYS A 375 29.19 15.62 -19.08
CA LYS A 375 29.77 15.01 -20.29
C LYS A 375 31.21 15.36 -20.52
#